data_63175c0613fb8fcef219cca36a34b3c7
#
_entry.id   63175c0613fb8fcef219cca36a34b3c7
#
_cell.length_a   1.000
_cell.length_b   1.000
_cell.length_c   1.000
_cell.angle_alpha   90.00
_cell.angle_beta   90.00
_cell.angle_gamma   90.00
#
_symmetry.space_group_name_H-M   'P 1'
#
loop_
_entity.id
_entity.type
_entity.pdbx_description
1 polymer ?
#
loop_
_entity_poly.entity_id
_entity_poly.type
_entity_poly.pdbx_seq_one_letter_code
_entity_poly.pdbx_strand_id
1 'polypeptide(L)'
;RNVLDATNNMVTATAYILDLCVKHKVQKIVYASSSMVYGEFDNNIPDENVVPKPNTLYGSYKRQGEIMCKIWHREYGLDYVIMRPSALYGEKDTITRVISQMLKSVLTTGEMTVQGPDNKLDFSNVLDVAKYFSLATTNEVTNETFNCTRGYERKIIDAAELIKAR
;
A
#
# COMPACT_ATOMS: atom_id res chain seq x y z
N ARG A 1 -15.19 13.91 3.51
CA ARG A 1 -14.91 12.94 2.41
C ARG A 1 -16.25 12.37 1.96
N ASN A 2 -16.50 12.36 0.65
CA ASN A 2 -17.68 11.71 0.09
C ASN A 2 -17.43 10.19 0.04
N VAL A 3 -18.16 9.45 0.89
CA VAL A 3 -18.02 7.97 0.99
C VAL A 3 -18.43 7.29 -0.32
N LEU A 4 -19.47 7.81 -1.00
CA LEU A 4 -19.95 7.27 -2.27
C LEU A 4 -18.89 7.40 -3.37
N ASP A 5 -18.22 8.55 -3.46
CA ASP A 5 -17.13 8.75 -4.41
C ASP A 5 -15.97 7.80 -4.14
N ALA A 6 -15.62 7.60 -2.86
CA ALA A 6 -14.57 6.64 -2.48
C ALA A 6 -14.96 5.20 -2.85
N THR A 7 -16.21 4.80 -2.63
CA THR A 7 -16.72 3.48 -3.02
C THR A 7 -16.66 3.31 -4.53
N ASN A 8 -17.14 4.28 -5.29
CA ASN A 8 -17.13 4.23 -6.75
C ASN A 8 -15.70 4.13 -7.31
N ASN A 9 -14.78 4.93 -6.78
CA ASN A 9 -13.39 4.96 -7.25
C ASN A 9 -12.55 3.75 -6.82
N MET A 10 -12.89 3.10 -5.71
CA MET A 10 -12.07 2.01 -5.18
C MET A 10 -12.70 0.62 -5.38
N VAL A 11 -14.01 0.51 -5.29
CA VAL A 11 -14.71 -0.78 -5.39
C VAL A 11 -15.29 -0.97 -6.79
N THR A 12 -16.18 -0.06 -7.19
CA THR A 12 -16.88 -0.15 -8.48
C THR A 12 -15.88 -0.09 -9.64
N ALA A 13 -14.93 0.85 -9.61
CA ALA A 13 -13.89 0.95 -10.64
C ALA A 13 -13.01 -0.31 -10.71
N THR A 14 -12.67 -0.93 -9.57
CA THR A 14 -11.91 -2.19 -9.57
C THR A 14 -12.70 -3.30 -10.25
N ALA A 15 -13.99 -3.46 -9.96
CA ALA A 15 -14.84 -4.45 -10.61
C ALA A 15 -14.90 -4.24 -12.15
N TYR A 16 -15.09 -3.00 -12.60
CA TYR A 16 -15.06 -2.67 -14.03
C TYR A 16 -13.73 -3.00 -14.70
N ILE A 17 -12.60 -2.70 -14.03
CA ILE A 17 -11.28 -3.02 -14.58
C ILE A 17 -11.11 -4.53 -14.71
N LEU A 18 -11.51 -5.30 -13.72
CA LEU A 18 -11.44 -6.76 -13.74
C LEU A 18 -12.30 -7.34 -14.88
N ASP A 19 -13.52 -6.85 -15.07
CA ASP A 19 -14.38 -7.24 -16.20
C ASP A 19 -13.75 -6.91 -17.56
N LEU A 20 -13.15 -5.72 -17.67
CA LEU A 20 -12.43 -5.32 -18.89
C LEU A 20 -11.22 -6.22 -19.14
N CYS A 21 -10.49 -6.62 -18.10
CA CYS A 21 -9.38 -7.56 -18.23
C CYS A 21 -9.84 -8.89 -18.82
N VAL A 22 -10.94 -9.45 -18.33
CA VAL A 22 -11.51 -10.69 -18.86
C VAL A 22 -11.99 -10.50 -20.31
N LYS A 23 -12.75 -9.45 -20.58
CA LYS A 23 -13.28 -9.13 -21.93
C LYS A 23 -12.16 -8.98 -22.96
N HIS A 24 -11.03 -8.38 -22.57
CA HIS A 24 -9.89 -8.13 -23.47
C HIS A 24 -8.81 -9.21 -23.37
N LYS A 25 -9.08 -10.34 -22.70
CA LYS A 25 -8.16 -11.47 -22.57
C LYS A 25 -6.79 -11.06 -21.97
N VAL A 26 -6.81 -10.13 -21.00
CA VAL A 26 -5.61 -9.81 -20.22
C VAL A 26 -5.24 -11.05 -19.41
N GLN A 27 -3.99 -11.44 -19.46
CA GLN A 27 -3.52 -12.66 -18.79
C GLN A 27 -3.44 -12.48 -17.27
N LYS A 28 -2.95 -11.32 -16.81
CA LYS A 28 -2.70 -11.08 -15.39
C LYS A 28 -2.94 -9.63 -15.00
N ILE A 29 -3.47 -9.42 -13.79
CA ILE A 29 -3.58 -8.10 -13.15
C ILE A 29 -2.65 -8.00 -11.95
N VAL A 30 -1.94 -6.88 -11.80
CA VAL A 30 -1.21 -6.54 -10.57
C VAL A 30 -2.04 -5.52 -9.79
N TYR A 31 -2.60 -5.94 -8.67
CA TYR A 31 -3.48 -5.11 -7.85
C TYR A 31 -2.71 -4.40 -6.73
N ALA A 32 -2.73 -3.08 -6.75
CA ALA A 32 -2.17 -2.26 -5.67
C ALA A 32 -3.13 -2.25 -4.46
N SER A 33 -2.91 -3.16 -3.51
CA SER A 33 -3.56 -3.18 -2.21
C SER A 33 -2.85 -2.25 -1.21
N SER A 34 -2.85 -2.56 0.06
CA SER A 34 -2.20 -1.79 1.12
C SER A 34 -2.01 -2.65 2.38
N SER A 35 -1.01 -2.35 3.21
CA SER A 35 -0.87 -2.90 4.57
C SER A 35 -2.07 -2.55 5.48
N MET A 36 -2.84 -1.49 5.16
CA MET A 36 -4.06 -1.13 5.89
C MET A 36 -5.16 -2.21 5.86
N VAL A 37 -5.02 -3.23 5.03
CA VAL A 37 -5.93 -4.40 5.04
C VAL A 37 -5.81 -5.22 6.32
N TYR A 38 -4.66 -5.16 7.00
CA TYR A 38 -4.44 -5.90 8.25
C TYR A 38 -5.14 -5.27 9.46
N GLY A 39 -5.46 -3.97 9.39
CA GLY A 39 -5.96 -3.19 10.53
C GLY A 39 -4.83 -2.81 11.49
N GLU A 40 -5.10 -2.85 12.78
CA GLU A 40 -4.08 -2.71 13.82
C GLU A 40 -3.37 -4.04 14.05
N PHE A 41 -2.08 -3.97 14.25
CA PHE A 41 -1.27 -5.13 14.61
C PHE A 41 -0.28 -4.76 15.71
N ASP A 42 -0.18 -5.65 16.70
CA ASP A 42 0.65 -5.46 17.89
C ASP A 42 2.11 -5.79 17.56
N ASN A 43 2.96 -4.78 17.42
CA ASN A 43 4.44 -4.87 17.39
C ASN A 43 5.09 -5.78 16.31
N ASN A 44 4.35 -6.53 15.53
CA ASN A 44 4.89 -7.37 14.48
C ASN A 44 4.27 -6.99 13.13
N ILE A 45 5.10 -6.90 12.10
CA ILE A 45 4.63 -6.76 10.72
C ILE A 45 3.93 -8.05 10.35
N PRO A 46 2.64 -8.02 9.98
CA PRO A 46 1.93 -9.23 9.61
C PRO A 46 2.55 -9.84 8.35
N ASP A 47 2.71 -11.15 8.34
CA ASP A 47 2.99 -11.86 7.09
C ASP A 47 1.72 -12.00 6.23
N GLU A 48 1.86 -12.46 5.01
CA GLU A 48 0.77 -12.57 4.05
C GLU A 48 -0.30 -13.59 4.45
N ASN A 49 0.02 -14.54 5.34
CA ASN A 49 -0.89 -15.59 5.84
C ASN A 49 -1.82 -15.06 6.93
N VAL A 50 -1.49 -13.93 7.55
CA VAL A 50 -2.36 -13.30 8.54
C VAL A 50 -3.67 -12.87 7.89
N VAL A 51 -4.77 -13.27 8.50
CA VAL A 51 -6.13 -12.92 8.02
C VAL A 51 -6.34 -11.42 8.13
N PRO A 52 -6.56 -10.70 7.02
CA PRO A 52 -6.82 -9.27 7.02
C PRO A 52 -8.07 -8.90 7.84
N LYS A 53 -7.93 -7.91 8.73
CA LYS A 53 -9.00 -7.37 9.59
C LYS A 53 -8.99 -5.83 9.52
N PRO A 54 -9.34 -5.22 8.38
CA PRO A 54 -9.27 -3.78 8.21
C PRO A 54 -10.19 -3.06 9.19
N ASN A 55 -9.70 -1.99 9.81
CA ASN A 55 -10.42 -1.13 10.74
C ASN A 55 -10.72 0.28 10.17
N THR A 56 -10.40 0.49 8.89
CA THR A 56 -10.68 1.74 8.16
C THR A 56 -11.46 1.47 6.88
N LEU A 57 -12.22 2.46 6.40
CA LEU A 57 -12.90 2.37 5.09
C LEU A 57 -11.92 2.10 3.95
N TYR A 58 -10.77 2.79 3.96
CA TYR A 58 -9.74 2.58 2.95
C TYR A 58 -9.21 1.15 2.94
N GLY A 59 -8.83 0.62 4.12
CA GLY A 59 -8.38 -0.77 4.27
C GLY A 59 -9.46 -1.77 3.85
N SER A 60 -10.73 -1.52 4.22
CA SER A 60 -11.86 -2.36 3.81
C SER A 60 -12.04 -2.38 2.28
N TYR A 61 -11.94 -1.24 1.61
CA TYR A 61 -12.06 -1.18 0.15
C TYR A 61 -10.88 -1.88 -0.55
N LYS A 62 -9.65 -1.71 -0.04
CA LYS A 62 -8.50 -2.46 -0.56
C LYS A 62 -8.67 -3.95 -0.38
N ARG A 63 -9.12 -4.41 0.79
CA ARG A 63 -9.42 -5.82 1.04
C ARG A 63 -10.51 -6.36 0.10
N GLN A 64 -11.53 -5.56 -0.18
CA GLN A 64 -12.58 -5.94 -1.12
C GLN A 64 -12.04 -6.15 -2.53
N GLY A 65 -11.10 -5.29 -2.98
CA GLY A 65 -10.41 -5.47 -4.26
C GLY A 65 -9.58 -6.75 -4.31
N GLU A 66 -8.89 -7.12 -3.21
CA GLU A 66 -8.17 -8.40 -3.13
C GLU A 66 -9.11 -9.60 -3.28
N ILE A 67 -10.27 -9.55 -2.62
CA ILE A 67 -11.28 -10.61 -2.72
C ILE A 67 -11.80 -10.71 -4.15
N MET A 68 -12.08 -9.57 -4.80
CA MET A 68 -12.52 -9.55 -6.20
C MET A 68 -11.47 -10.16 -7.12
N CYS A 69 -10.18 -9.82 -7.00
CA CYS A 69 -9.12 -10.44 -7.80
C CYS A 69 -9.14 -11.98 -7.69
N LYS A 70 -9.25 -12.51 -6.47
CA LYS A 70 -9.31 -13.95 -6.21
C LYS A 70 -10.56 -14.60 -6.80
N ILE A 71 -11.72 -13.92 -6.76
CA ILE A 71 -12.98 -14.40 -7.35
C ILE A 71 -12.86 -14.41 -8.87
N TRP A 72 -12.36 -13.33 -9.50
CA TRP A 72 -12.19 -13.27 -10.96
C TRP A 72 -11.22 -14.32 -11.49
N HIS A 73 -10.15 -14.62 -10.72
CA HIS A 73 -9.28 -15.74 -11.06
C HIS A 73 -10.05 -17.07 -11.06
N ARG A 74 -10.80 -17.35 -9.99
CA ARG A 74 -11.55 -18.61 -9.85
C ARG A 74 -12.63 -18.78 -10.93
N GLU A 75 -13.38 -17.71 -11.24
CA GLU A 75 -14.54 -17.77 -12.15
C GLU A 75 -14.15 -17.63 -13.63
N TYR A 76 -13.08 -16.86 -13.92
CA TYR A 76 -12.74 -16.48 -15.29
C TYR A 76 -11.29 -16.79 -15.68
N GLY A 77 -10.48 -17.31 -14.77
CA GLY A 77 -9.08 -17.64 -15.05
C GLY A 77 -8.15 -16.42 -15.18
N LEU A 78 -8.58 -15.23 -14.74
CA LEU A 78 -7.72 -14.04 -14.73
C LEU A 78 -6.67 -14.15 -13.63
N ASP A 79 -5.41 -14.32 -14.00
CA ASP A 79 -4.32 -14.35 -13.02
C ASP A 79 -4.14 -13.00 -12.31
N TYR A 80 -3.65 -13.05 -11.08
CA TYR A 80 -3.43 -11.85 -10.28
C TYR A 80 -2.12 -11.90 -9.50
N VAL A 81 -1.62 -10.72 -9.14
CA VAL A 81 -0.66 -10.53 -8.04
C VAL A 81 -1.17 -9.37 -7.19
N ILE A 82 -1.30 -9.61 -5.88
CA ILE A 82 -1.73 -8.60 -4.92
C ILE A 82 -0.50 -8.05 -4.20
N MET A 83 -0.31 -6.73 -4.27
CA MET A 83 0.81 -6.03 -3.66
C MET A 83 0.32 -5.15 -2.51
N ARG A 84 0.86 -5.34 -1.29
CA ARG A 84 0.50 -4.61 -0.07
C ARG A 84 1.63 -3.68 0.37
N PRO A 85 1.80 -2.50 -0.24
CA PRO A 85 2.75 -1.51 0.25
C PRO A 85 2.33 -0.92 1.60
N SER A 86 3.32 -0.49 2.39
CA SER A 86 3.15 0.21 3.65
C SER A 86 3.40 1.72 3.50
N ALA A 87 4.09 2.36 4.44
CA ALA A 87 4.35 3.79 4.45
C ALA A 87 5.40 4.18 3.39
N LEU A 88 4.94 4.50 2.19
CA LEU A 88 5.81 4.91 1.10
C LEU A 88 6.39 6.31 1.33
N TYR A 89 7.67 6.48 1.00
CA TYR A 89 8.33 7.77 0.92
C TYR A 89 9.23 7.83 -0.31
N GLY A 90 9.55 9.04 -0.76
CA GLY A 90 10.48 9.24 -1.88
C GLY A 90 10.26 10.55 -2.60
N GLU A 91 10.99 10.74 -3.69
CA GLU A 91 10.87 11.90 -4.55
C GLU A 91 9.43 12.05 -5.09
N LYS A 92 8.96 13.29 -5.17
CA LYS A 92 7.59 13.64 -5.61
C LYS A 92 6.46 13.16 -4.67
N ASP A 93 6.79 12.78 -3.42
CA ASP A 93 5.75 12.47 -2.45
C ASP A 93 4.89 13.71 -2.15
N THR A 94 3.61 13.46 -1.85
CA THR A 94 2.69 14.55 -1.49
C THR A 94 3.03 15.11 -0.11
N ILE A 95 2.84 16.41 0.07
CA ILE A 95 3.17 17.16 1.30
C ILE A 95 2.35 16.68 2.54
N THR A 96 1.44 15.75 2.35
CA THR A 96 0.55 15.27 3.41
C THR A 96 1.09 14.07 4.20
N ARG A 97 2.20 13.48 3.79
CA ARG A 97 2.81 12.33 4.48
C ARG A 97 3.89 12.77 5.47
N VAL A 98 4.11 11.97 6.51
CA VAL A 98 4.95 12.34 7.66
C VAL A 98 6.38 12.73 7.25
N ILE A 99 7.05 11.94 6.39
CA ILE A 99 8.41 12.25 5.93
C ILE A 99 8.44 13.55 5.14
N SER A 100 7.53 13.72 4.18
CA SER A 100 7.44 14.92 3.35
C SER A 100 7.13 16.17 4.16
N GLN A 101 6.27 16.06 5.17
CA GLN A 101 5.95 17.15 6.08
C GLN A 101 7.17 17.56 6.93
N MET A 102 7.89 16.59 7.49
CA MET A 102 9.09 16.83 8.26
C MET A 102 10.17 17.53 7.42
N LEU A 103 10.45 17.00 6.22
CA LEU A 103 11.42 17.61 5.29
C LEU A 103 11.01 19.02 4.89
N LYS A 104 9.75 19.24 4.53
CA LYS A 104 9.25 20.57 4.18
C LYS A 104 9.39 21.54 5.35
N SER A 105 9.02 21.14 6.57
CA SER A 105 9.11 22.01 7.75
C SER A 105 10.55 22.45 7.98
N VAL A 106 11.49 21.51 8.03
CA VAL A 106 12.92 21.82 8.22
C VAL A 106 13.44 22.77 7.12
N LEU A 107 13.12 22.50 5.86
CA LEU A 107 13.58 23.33 4.73
C LEU A 107 12.97 24.74 4.69
N THR A 108 11.77 24.92 5.28
CA THR A 108 11.09 26.23 5.23
C THR A 108 11.28 27.05 6.51
N THR A 109 11.33 26.43 7.68
CA THR A 109 11.37 27.12 8.98
C THR A 109 12.61 26.84 9.80
N GLY A 110 13.43 25.86 9.41
CA GLY A 110 14.53 25.35 10.22
C GLY A 110 14.10 24.48 11.42
N GLU A 111 12.78 24.32 11.61
CA GLU A 111 12.21 23.58 12.73
C GLU A 111 11.44 22.35 12.24
N MET A 112 11.37 21.32 13.07
CA MET A 112 10.63 20.08 12.78
C MET A 112 9.65 19.78 13.90
N THR A 113 8.37 19.71 13.56
CA THR A 113 7.34 19.22 14.48
C THR A 113 7.11 17.73 14.21
N VAL A 114 7.29 16.88 15.22
CA VAL A 114 7.06 15.44 15.16
C VAL A 114 5.77 15.10 15.88
N GLN A 115 4.78 14.63 15.13
CA GLN A 115 3.51 14.14 15.68
C GLN A 115 3.57 12.62 15.88
N GLY A 116 3.16 12.15 17.07
CA GLY A 116 3.20 10.73 17.42
C GLY A 116 4.60 10.11 17.34
N PRO A 117 5.59 10.65 18.08
CA PRO A 117 6.99 10.24 17.96
C PRO A 117 7.24 8.76 18.16
N ASP A 118 6.45 8.11 19.02
CA ASP A 118 6.55 6.68 19.30
C ASP A 118 5.76 5.78 18.35
N ASN A 119 4.93 6.35 17.47
CA ASN A 119 4.24 5.58 16.45
C ASN A 119 5.26 4.95 15.52
N LYS A 120 5.01 3.68 15.18
CA LYS A 120 5.89 2.89 14.32
C LYS A 120 5.30 2.73 12.94
N LEU A 121 6.14 2.83 11.92
CA LEU A 121 5.78 2.60 10.53
C LEU A 121 6.90 1.83 9.83
N ASP A 122 6.53 0.94 8.92
CA ASP A 122 7.47 0.38 7.95
C ASP A 122 7.60 1.36 6.77
N PHE A 123 8.68 2.13 6.80
CA PHE A 123 8.99 3.11 5.76
C PHE A 123 9.66 2.44 4.57
N SER A 124 9.00 2.42 3.43
CA SER A 124 9.50 1.82 2.21
C SER A 124 9.75 2.87 1.12
N ASN A 125 10.93 2.81 0.49
CA ASN A 125 11.25 3.73 -0.60
C ASN A 125 10.38 3.42 -1.82
N VAL A 126 9.80 4.45 -2.43
CA VAL A 126 8.91 4.31 -3.60
C VAL A 126 9.58 3.63 -4.80
N LEU A 127 10.90 3.86 -4.99
CA LEU A 127 11.64 3.23 -6.09
C LEU A 127 11.81 1.73 -5.89
N ASP A 128 12.01 1.28 -4.64
CA ASP A 128 12.11 -0.15 -4.33
C ASP A 128 10.74 -0.83 -4.52
N VAL A 129 9.67 -0.18 -4.05
CA VAL A 129 8.31 -0.69 -4.26
C VAL A 129 7.96 -0.73 -5.75
N ALA A 130 8.36 0.28 -6.55
CA ALA A 130 8.17 0.26 -7.99
C ALA A 130 8.86 -0.92 -8.67
N LYS A 131 10.06 -1.32 -8.20
CA LYS A 131 10.73 -2.54 -8.67
C LYS A 131 9.93 -3.80 -8.36
N TYR A 132 9.35 -3.91 -7.15
CA TYR A 132 8.48 -5.04 -6.80
C TYR A 132 7.25 -5.11 -7.71
N PHE A 133 6.61 -3.97 -8.01
CA PHE A 133 5.50 -3.93 -8.96
C PHE A 133 5.95 -4.35 -10.37
N SER A 134 7.13 -3.95 -10.82
CA SER A 134 7.69 -4.38 -12.09
C SER A 134 7.93 -5.90 -12.13
N LEU A 135 8.52 -6.47 -11.08
CA LEU A 135 8.71 -7.92 -10.97
C LEU A 135 7.39 -8.69 -10.97
N ALA A 136 6.36 -8.15 -10.30
CA ALA A 136 5.01 -8.74 -10.27
C ALA A 136 4.35 -8.84 -11.66
N THR A 137 4.82 -8.09 -12.67
CA THR A 137 4.33 -8.20 -14.05
C THR A 137 4.95 -9.35 -14.82
N THR A 138 6.05 -9.93 -14.35
CA THR A 138 6.70 -11.09 -15.01
C THR A 138 5.86 -12.36 -14.87
N ASN A 139 6.10 -13.35 -15.72
CA ASN A 139 5.36 -14.63 -15.65
C ASN A 139 5.84 -15.57 -14.55
N GLU A 140 6.88 -15.19 -13.80
CA GLU A 140 7.45 -16.01 -12.73
C GLU A 140 6.54 -16.11 -11.48
N VAL A 141 5.64 -15.14 -11.32
CA VAL A 141 4.77 -15.03 -10.14
C VAL A 141 3.33 -14.82 -10.57
N THR A 142 2.43 -15.70 -10.12
CA THR A 142 0.99 -15.59 -10.34
C THR A 142 0.20 -16.06 -9.12
N ASN A 143 -0.97 -15.46 -8.93
CA ASN A 143 -1.97 -15.86 -7.92
C ASN A 143 -1.48 -15.79 -6.46
N GLU A 144 -0.54 -14.88 -6.23
CA GLU A 144 0.11 -14.66 -4.94
C GLU A 144 -0.19 -13.26 -4.37
N THR A 145 0.09 -13.12 -3.08
CA THR A 145 -0.02 -11.85 -2.35
C THR A 145 1.31 -11.55 -1.70
N PHE A 146 1.80 -10.31 -1.81
CA PHE A 146 3.08 -9.89 -1.24
C PHE A 146 2.96 -8.59 -0.44
N ASN A 147 3.60 -8.56 0.71
CA ASN A 147 3.91 -7.31 1.40
C ASN A 147 5.06 -6.60 0.68
N CYS A 148 4.83 -5.37 0.26
CA CYS A 148 5.86 -4.53 -0.37
C CYS A 148 6.44 -3.60 0.68
N THR A 149 7.09 -4.18 1.67
CA THR A 149 7.59 -3.51 2.85
C THR A 149 9.06 -3.86 3.07
N ARG A 150 9.72 -3.10 3.94
CA ARG A 150 11.10 -3.37 4.31
C ARG A 150 11.23 -4.54 5.29
N GLY A 151 10.15 -4.93 5.96
CA GLY A 151 10.09 -6.04 6.90
C GLY A 151 10.39 -5.65 8.35
N TYR A 152 10.58 -4.35 8.66
CA TYR A 152 10.73 -3.88 10.02
C TYR A 152 10.23 -2.45 10.22
N GLU A 153 9.63 -2.22 11.36
CA GLU A 153 9.11 -0.92 11.78
C GLU A 153 10.21 -0.01 12.34
N ARG A 154 10.01 1.30 12.14
CA ARG A 154 10.80 2.36 12.81
C ARG A 154 9.85 3.35 13.45
N LYS A 155 10.25 3.89 14.59
CA LYS A 155 9.54 5.01 15.21
C LYS A 155 9.64 6.25 14.32
N ILE A 156 8.60 7.08 14.37
CA ILE A 156 8.62 8.37 13.64
C ILE A 156 9.75 9.24 14.13
N ILE A 157 10.08 9.21 15.43
CA ILE A 157 11.20 9.97 15.98
C ILE A 157 12.54 9.55 15.38
N ASP A 158 12.77 8.26 15.15
CA ASP A 158 14.02 7.78 14.55
C ASP A 158 14.22 8.34 13.12
N ALA A 159 13.12 8.44 12.36
CA ALA A 159 13.14 9.06 11.04
C ALA A 159 13.43 10.57 11.12
N ALA A 160 12.87 11.26 12.12
CA ALA A 160 13.14 12.67 12.35
C ALA A 160 14.61 12.93 12.71
N GLU A 161 15.20 12.09 13.56
CA GLU A 161 16.62 12.18 13.92
C GLU A 161 17.54 11.98 12.71
N LEU A 162 17.21 11.04 11.83
CA LEU A 162 17.95 10.84 10.58
C LEU A 162 17.89 12.06 9.65
N ILE A 163 16.73 12.75 9.59
CA ILE A 163 16.56 13.97 8.79
C ILE A 163 17.40 15.12 9.41
N LYS A 164 17.40 15.22 10.74
CA LYS A 164 18.16 16.27 11.47
C LYS A 164 19.67 16.11 11.34
N ALA A 165 20.16 14.88 11.22
CA ALA A 165 21.59 14.57 11.11
C ALA A 165 22.20 14.86 9.73
N ARG A 166 21.40 15.27 8.76
CA ARG A 166 21.81 15.58 7.37
C ARG A 166 21.76 17.06 7.07
#